data_7e357dca07d52bfea8439571fe6e3de3
#
_entry.id   7e357dca07d52bfea8439571fe6e3de3
#
_cell.length_a   1.000
_cell.length_b   1.000
_cell.length_c   1.000
_cell.angle_alpha   90.00
_cell.angle_beta   90.00
_cell.angle_gamma   90.00
#
_symmetry.space_group_name_H-M   'P 1'
#
loop_
_entity.id
_entity.type
_entity.pdbx_description
1 polymer ?
#
loop_
_entity_poly.entity_id
_entity_poly.type
_entity_poly.pdbx_seq_one_letter_code
_entity_poly.pdbx_strand_id
1 'polypeptide(L)'
;MEQLTNLAGGNPVNFTATEYPVEQPLPDYASIEALYLEQNPELQRLEHERNAAQKSIALNKALGLPKFEVGFRHNYGLEGRLTGFAVGMSIPMFENKNKVKAARAQSYYSDTQLQSAKLNNIAQLKQLYQQAQTLQASATSLENLLQNQNTIDLLNKALDAGQISVIEYFTEVNTFYQNRETLLQLQKDYRTVTAQIFRYEL
;
A
#
# COMPACT_ATOMS: atom_id res chain seq x y z
N MET A 1 -8.55 -2.95 -20.37
CA MET A 1 -8.06 -4.34 -20.55
C MET A 1 -6.55 -4.42 -20.64
N GLU A 2 -5.86 -3.63 -21.46
CA GLU A 2 -4.38 -3.63 -21.55
C GLU A 2 -3.67 -3.39 -20.21
N GLN A 3 -4.17 -2.48 -19.37
CA GLN A 3 -3.60 -2.25 -18.04
C GLN A 3 -3.71 -3.47 -17.11
N LEU A 4 -4.84 -4.21 -17.17
CA LEU A 4 -5.01 -5.44 -16.40
C LEU A 4 -4.07 -6.54 -16.88
N THR A 5 -3.89 -6.67 -18.20
CA THR A 5 -2.95 -7.61 -18.79
C THR A 5 -1.51 -7.29 -18.37
N ASN A 6 -1.12 -6.01 -18.36
CA ASN A 6 0.20 -5.59 -17.89
C ASN A 6 0.42 -5.88 -16.40
N LEU A 7 -0.58 -5.62 -15.55
CA LEU A 7 -0.53 -5.95 -14.11
C LEU A 7 -0.49 -7.47 -13.85
N ALA A 8 -1.10 -8.26 -14.73
CA ALA A 8 -1.06 -9.73 -14.68
C ALA A 8 0.21 -10.34 -15.31
N GLY A 9 1.27 -9.54 -15.52
CA GLY A 9 2.52 -10.02 -16.10
C GLY A 9 2.41 -10.44 -17.58
N GLY A 10 1.50 -9.84 -18.33
CA GLY A 10 1.26 -10.15 -19.75
C GLY A 10 0.23 -11.26 -20.00
N ASN A 11 -0.28 -11.88 -18.95
CA ASN A 11 -1.32 -12.91 -19.09
C ASN A 11 -2.69 -12.27 -19.38
N PRO A 12 -3.49 -12.80 -20.32
CA PRO A 12 -4.82 -12.26 -20.61
C PRO A 12 -5.73 -12.49 -19.39
N VAL A 13 -6.30 -11.41 -18.88
CA VAL A 13 -7.28 -11.47 -17.80
C VAL A 13 -8.68 -11.52 -18.40
N ASN A 14 -9.36 -12.66 -18.27
CA ASN A 14 -10.76 -12.80 -18.63
C ASN A 14 -11.64 -12.29 -17.51
N PHE A 15 -12.11 -11.06 -17.63
CA PHE A 15 -13.05 -10.46 -16.69
C PHE A 15 -14.49 -10.67 -17.20
N THR A 16 -15.22 -11.56 -16.56
CA THR A 16 -16.61 -11.93 -16.93
C THR A 16 -17.66 -11.39 -15.95
N ALA A 17 -17.22 -10.79 -14.84
CA ALA A 17 -18.15 -10.25 -13.86
C ALA A 17 -18.84 -8.99 -14.40
N THR A 18 -20.17 -9.01 -14.47
CA THR A 18 -21.04 -7.90 -14.88
C THR A 18 -21.62 -7.13 -13.70
N GLU A 19 -21.51 -7.69 -12.50
CA GLU A 19 -22.04 -7.12 -11.27
C GLU A 19 -20.91 -6.92 -10.24
N TYR A 20 -21.05 -5.91 -9.42
CA TYR A 20 -20.18 -5.72 -8.29
C TYR A 20 -20.43 -6.79 -7.22
N PRO A 21 -19.39 -7.25 -6.51
CA PRO A 21 -19.59 -8.14 -5.38
C PRO A 21 -20.46 -7.49 -4.30
N VAL A 22 -21.15 -8.33 -3.53
CA VAL A 22 -21.99 -7.87 -2.42
C VAL A 22 -21.15 -6.99 -1.48
N GLU A 23 -21.69 -5.83 -1.16
CA GLU A 23 -21.01 -4.86 -0.31
C GLU A 23 -20.93 -5.39 1.12
N GLN A 24 -19.72 -5.56 1.62
CA GLN A 24 -19.50 -5.84 3.03
C GLN A 24 -19.43 -4.52 3.81
N PRO A 25 -19.97 -4.46 5.03
CA PRO A 25 -19.84 -3.27 5.85
C PRO A 25 -18.36 -2.97 6.12
N LEU A 26 -18.00 -1.70 6.07
CA LEU A 26 -16.64 -1.26 6.36
C LEU A 26 -16.29 -1.63 7.81
N PRO A 27 -15.24 -2.46 8.05
CA PRO A 27 -14.85 -2.84 9.39
C PRO A 27 -14.41 -1.63 10.24
N ASP A 28 -14.23 -1.84 11.54
CA ASP A 28 -13.71 -0.80 12.41
C ASP A 28 -12.29 -0.36 12.01
N TYR A 29 -12.05 0.95 12.14
CA TYR A 29 -10.80 1.58 11.72
C TYR A 29 -9.56 0.93 12.38
N ALA A 30 -9.63 0.59 13.67
CA ALA A 30 -8.49 0.01 14.37
C ALA A 30 -8.09 -1.37 13.81
N SER A 31 -9.07 -2.18 13.41
CA SER A 31 -8.82 -3.48 12.78
C SER A 31 -8.16 -3.33 11.41
N ILE A 32 -8.65 -2.39 10.61
CA ILE A 32 -8.08 -2.08 9.28
C ILE A 32 -6.65 -1.53 9.42
N GLU A 33 -6.42 -0.60 10.37
CA GLU A 33 -5.10 -0.01 10.59
C GLU A 33 -4.06 -1.08 10.94
N ALA A 34 -4.41 -2.00 11.84
CA ALA A 34 -3.51 -3.08 12.24
C ALA A 34 -3.11 -3.97 11.04
N LEU A 35 -4.08 -4.44 10.27
CA LEU A 35 -3.84 -5.25 9.07
C LEU A 35 -3.05 -4.49 7.99
N TYR A 36 -3.42 -3.25 7.73
CA TYR A 36 -2.76 -2.40 6.73
C TYR A 36 -1.28 -2.18 7.04
N LEU A 37 -0.95 -1.93 8.32
CA LEU A 37 0.44 -1.71 8.74
C LEU A 37 1.26 -3.02 8.71
N GLU A 38 0.63 -4.13 9.07
CA GLU A 38 1.29 -5.45 9.07
C GLU A 38 1.57 -5.95 7.65
N GLN A 39 0.61 -5.82 6.75
CA GLN A 39 0.69 -6.36 5.40
C GLN A 39 1.34 -5.43 4.38
N ASN A 40 1.63 -4.18 4.74
CA ASN A 40 2.22 -3.20 3.83
C ASN A 40 3.66 -3.58 3.45
N PRO A 41 3.94 -3.96 2.18
CA PRO A 41 5.26 -4.43 1.75
C PRO A 41 6.34 -3.36 1.88
N GLU A 42 5.97 -2.09 1.71
CA GLU A 42 6.91 -0.97 1.84
C GLU A 42 7.36 -0.78 3.29
N LEU A 43 6.46 -0.92 4.26
CA LEU A 43 6.81 -0.88 5.67
C LEU A 43 7.67 -2.08 6.08
N GLN A 44 7.37 -3.28 5.57
CA GLN A 44 8.18 -4.47 5.79
C GLN A 44 9.59 -4.30 5.20
N ARG A 45 9.72 -3.75 3.99
CA ARG A 45 11.01 -3.43 3.36
C ARG A 45 11.83 -2.47 4.23
N LEU A 46 11.22 -1.37 4.68
CA LEU A 46 11.87 -0.39 5.55
C LEU A 46 12.27 -0.97 6.90
N GLU A 47 11.50 -1.89 7.46
CA GLU A 47 11.85 -2.60 8.68
C GLU A 47 13.06 -3.52 8.49
N HIS A 48 13.13 -4.22 7.38
CA HIS A 48 14.31 -5.01 7.02
C HIS A 48 15.55 -4.14 6.81
N GLU A 49 15.43 -2.98 6.17
CA GLU A 49 16.52 -2.01 6.00
C GLU A 49 17.01 -1.46 7.35
N ARG A 50 16.09 -1.09 8.25
CA ARG A 50 16.44 -0.69 9.61
C ARG A 50 17.22 -1.79 10.34
N ASN A 51 16.73 -3.04 10.27
CA ASN A 51 17.37 -4.17 10.91
C ASN A 51 18.78 -4.45 10.32
N ALA A 52 18.93 -4.33 9.01
CA ALA A 52 20.23 -4.45 8.34
C ALA A 52 21.19 -3.34 8.76
N ALA A 53 20.72 -2.09 8.86
CA ALA A 53 21.51 -0.95 9.31
C ALA A 53 21.96 -1.12 10.79
N GLN A 54 21.11 -1.63 11.66
CA GLN A 54 21.46 -1.96 13.04
C GLN A 54 22.55 -3.04 13.12
N LYS A 55 22.43 -4.13 12.34
CA LYS A 55 23.46 -5.17 12.26
C LYS A 55 24.78 -4.65 11.68
N SER A 56 24.73 -3.68 10.79
CA SER A 56 25.92 -3.02 10.23
C SER A 56 26.78 -2.35 11.30
N ILE A 57 26.18 -1.84 12.38
CA ILE A 57 26.95 -1.27 13.52
C ILE A 57 27.82 -2.36 14.17
N ALA A 58 27.26 -3.53 14.44
CA ALA A 58 28.00 -4.64 15.02
C ALA A 58 29.10 -5.14 14.09
N LEU A 59 28.79 -5.25 12.79
CA LEU A 59 29.78 -5.61 11.76
C LEU A 59 30.96 -4.63 11.73
N ASN A 60 30.67 -3.33 11.68
CA ASN A 60 31.76 -2.31 11.65
C ASN A 60 32.58 -2.26 12.93
N LYS A 61 31.99 -2.62 14.10
CA LYS A 61 32.75 -2.82 15.33
C LYS A 61 33.67 -4.04 15.22
N ALA A 62 33.17 -5.17 14.72
CA ALA A 62 33.93 -6.39 14.57
C ALA A 62 35.07 -6.26 13.56
N LEU A 63 34.86 -5.50 12.47
CA LEU A 63 35.91 -5.20 11.48
C LEU A 63 37.07 -4.35 12.06
N GLY A 64 36.87 -3.72 13.20
CA GLY A 64 37.94 -3.00 13.95
C GLY A 64 38.82 -3.90 14.83
N LEU A 65 38.47 -5.19 14.99
CA LEU A 65 39.22 -6.16 15.76
C LEU A 65 40.36 -6.77 14.94
N PRO A 66 41.50 -7.19 15.58
CA PRO A 66 42.52 -7.93 14.89
C PRO A 66 41.98 -9.20 14.22
N LYS A 67 42.40 -9.45 12.99
CA LYS A 67 42.09 -10.67 12.27
C LYS A 67 43.21 -11.65 12.39
N PHE A 68 42.92 -12.88 12.76
CA PHE A 68 43.86 -13.99 12.82
C PHE A 68 43.67 -14.91 11.64
N GLU A 69 44.76 -15.24 10.97
CA GLU A 69 44.77 -16.19 9.86
C GLU A 69 45.62 -17.40 10.29
N VAL A 70 45.06 -18.57 10.14
CA VAL A 70 45.78 -19.83 10.29
C VAL A 70 45.62 -20.62 9.01
N GLY A 71 46.73 -20.98 8.41
CA GLY A 71 46.72 -21.69 7.13
C GLY A 71 47.82 -22.74 7.05
N PHE A 72 47.62 -23.71 6.18
CA PHE A 72 48.63 -24.67 5.79
C PHE A 72 49.13 -24.26 4.39
N ARG A 73 50.44 -23.99 4.25
CA ARG A 73 51.07 -23.63 2.98
C ARG A 73 51.91 -24.76 2.45
N HIS A 74 51.66 -25.08 1.19
CA HIS A 74 52.47 -26.03 0.45
C HIS A 74 52.97 -25.37 -0.82
N ASN A 75 54.28 -25.08 -0.84
CA ASN A 75 54.92 -24.43 -1.99
C ASN A 75 55.80 -25.47 -2.70
N TYR A 76 55.67 -25.52 -4.04
CA TYR A 76 56.59 -26.23 -4.93
C TYR A 76 57.57 -25.19 -5.53
N GLY A 77 58.86 -25.33 -5.24
CA GLY A 77 59.91 -24.52 -5.83
C GLY A 77 60.96 -25.39 -6.51
N LEU A 78 61.84 -24.78 -7.30
CA LEU A 78 62.95 -25.44 -7.97
C LEU A 78 63.95 -26.11 -7.00
N GLU A 79 63.98 -25.71 -5.74
CA GLU A 79 64.88 -26.21 -4.71
C GLU A 79 64.23 -27.20 -3.72
N GLY A 80 62.96 -27.62 -3.93
CA GLY A 80 62.33 -28.61 -3.09
C GLY A 80 60.93 -28.25 -2.62
N ARG A 81 60.33 -29.16 -1.83
CA ARG A 81 58.97 -29.01 -1.25
C ARG A 81 59.10 -28.36 0.13
N LEU A 82 58.52 -27.18 0.26
CA LEU A 82 58.34 -26.53 1.56
C LEU A 82 56.89 -26.67 2.01
N THR A 83 56.71 -27.35 3.13
CA THR A 83 55.39 -27.57 3.72
C THR A 83 55.43 -27.03 5.15
N GLY A 84 54.43 -26.19 5.52
CA GLY A 84 54.42 -25.64 6.87
C GLY A 84 53.07 -24.97 7.22
N PHE A 85 52.94 -24.73 8.52
CA PHE A 85 51.81 -23.93 9.03
C PHE A 85 52.18 -22.45 8.97
N ALA A 86 51.25 -21.64 8.54
CA ALA A 86 51.35 -20.19 8.54
C ALA A 86 50.34 -19.61 9.55
N VAL A 87 50.82 -18.73 10.43
CA VAL A 87 49.98 -17.96 11.33
C VAL A 87 50.20 -16.49 11.02
N GLY A 88 49.13 -15.77 10.72
CA GLY A 88 49.15 -14.34 10.45
C GLY A 88 48.21 -13.57 11.37
N MET A 89 48.54 -12.32 11.65
CA MET A 89 47.65 -11.38 12.35
C MET A 89 47.64 -10.07 11.60
N SER A 90 46.43 -9.56 11.27
CA SER A 90 46.25 -8.25 10.65
C SER A 90 45.57 -7.31 11.65
N ILE A 91 46.20 -6.17 11.95
CA ILE A 91 45.66 -5.16 12.88
C ILE A 91 45.22 -3.94 12.05
N PRO A 92 43.88 -3.67 11.93
CA PRO A 92 43.39 -2.50 11.18
C PRO A 92 43.56 -1.23 12.02
N MET A 93 44.67 -0.48 11.83
CA MET A 93 44.99 0.70 12.66
C MET A 93 44.15 1.94 12.26
N PHE A 94 43.89 2.18 10.98
CA PHE A 94 43.22 3.40 10.49
C PHE A 94 42.03 3.11 9.54
N GLU A 95 41.91 1.93 9.04
CA GLU A 95 40.95 1.52 8.01
C GLU A 95 39.50 1.68 8.47
N ASN A 96 39.21 1.55 9.76
CA ASN A 96 37.86 1.58 10.34
C ASN A 96 37.55 2.90 11.05
N LYS A 97 38.40 3.94 10.90
CA LYS A 97 38.15 5.25 11.50
C LYS A 97 36.82 5.81 10.98
N ASN A 98 35.92 6.19 11.88
CA ASN A 98 34.58 6.72 11.62
C ASN A 98 33.54 5.74 10.96
N LYS A 99 33.91 4.51 10.57
CA LYS A 99 32.92 3.56 9.99
C LYS A 99 31.80 3.24 10.96
N VAL A 100 32.11 3.06 12.26
CA VAL A 100 31.09 2.85 13.30
C VAL A 100 30.18 4.08 13.47
N LYS A 101 30.73 5.29 13.39
CA LYS A 101 29.99 6.54 13.47
C LYS A 101 29.03 6.67 12.27
N ALA A 102 29.52 6.39 11.07
CA ALA A 102 28.71 6.38 9.85
C ALA A 102 27.59 5.32 9.92
N ALA A 103 27.90 4.09 10.38
CA ALA A 103 26.90 3.04 10.54
C ALA A 103 25.80 3.40 11.56
N ARG A 104 26.15 4.09 12.66
CA ARG A 104 25.16 4.61 13.62
C ARG A 104 24.28 5.69 13.01
N ALA A 105 24.85 6.62 12.23
CA ALA A 105 24.10 7.65 11.54
C ALA A 105 23.13 7.03 10.51
N GLN A 106 23.59 6.03 9.76
CA GLN A 106 22.75 5.29 8.83
C GLN A 106 21.61 4.53 9.54
N SER A 107 21.89 3.90 10.70
CA SER A 107 20.87 3.22 11.50
C SER A 107 19.82 4.21 12.01
N TYR A 108 20.22 5.37 12.49
CA TYR A 108 19.32 6.44 12.91
C TYR A 108 18.46 6.95 11.75
N TYR A 109 19.06 7.16 10.57
CA TYR A 109 18.35 7.56 9.37
C TYR A 109 17.28 6.54 8.97
N SER A 110 17.63 5.24 8.91
CA SER A 110 16.69 4.17 8.55
C SER A 110 15.54 4.03 9.55
N ASP A 111 15.82 4.24 10.85
CA ASP A 111 14.79 4.22 11.89
C ASP A 111 13.82 5.40 11.73
N THR A 112 14.35 6.61 11.52
CA THR A 112 13.54 7.82 11.28
C THR A 112 12.70 7.68 10.00
N GLN A 113 13.26 7.10 8.95
CA GLN A 113 12.56 6.85 7.69
C GLN A 113 11.39 5.89 7.88
N LEU A 114 11.58 4.79 8.62
CA LEU A 114 10.50 3.86 8.95
C LEU A 114 9.39 4.53 9.76
N GLN A 115 9.75 5.31 10.79
CA GLN A 115 8.77 6.04 11.60
C GLN A 115 7.98 7.04 10.78
N SER A 116 8.65 7.82 9.94
CA SER A 116 7.98 8.78 9.04
C SER A 116 7.04 8.08 8.05
N ALA A 117 7.48 6.97 7.47
CA ALA A 117 6.64 6.17 6.57
C ALA A 117 5.39 5.61 7.28
N LYS A 118 5.54 5.10 8.52
CA LYS A 118 4.39 4.63 9.32
C LYS A 118 3.38 5.74 9.57
N LEU A 119 3.84 6.91 10.02
CA LEU A 119 2.95 8.06 10.28
C LEU A 119 2.23 8.53 9.02
N ASN A 120 2.94 8.62 7.89
CA ASN A 120 2.33 9.00 6.61
C ASN A 120 1.29 7.98 6.14
N ASN A 121 1.57 6.68 6.27
CA ASN A 121 0.63 5.62 5.91
C ASN A 121 -0.63 5.65 6.80
N ILE A 122 -0.48 5.86 8.12
CA ILE A 122 -1.60 6.02 9.05
C ILE A 122 -2.46 7.22 8.66
N ALA A 123 -1.83 8.37 8.36
CA ALA A 123 -2.56 9.57 7.96
C ALA A 123 -3.34 9.38 6.64
N GLN A 124 -2.72 8.75 5.64
CA GLN A 124 -3.38 8.41 4.38
C GLN A 124 -4.53 7.43 4.57
N LEU A 125 -4.33 6.37 5.36
CA LEU A 125 -5.39 5.39 5.65
C LEU A 125 -6.57 6.05 6.35
N LYS A 126 -6.31 6.92 7.34
CA LYS A 126 -7.37 7.65 8.04
C LYS A 126 -8.16 8.54 7.10
N GLN A 127 -7.50 9.22 6.17
CA GLN A 127 -8.16 10.05 5.15
C GLN A 127 -9.04 9.19 4.24
N LEU A 128 -8.53 8.06 3.74
CA LEU A 128 -9.30 7.14 2.90
C LEU A 128 -10.52 6.58 3.65
N TYR A 129 -10.36 6.21 4.92
CA TYR A 129 -11.44 5.69 5.74
C TYR A 129 -12.55 6.72 5.95
N GLN A 130 -12.20 7.97 6.27
CA GLN A 130 -13.16 9.06 6.41
C GLN A 130 -13.87 9.37 5.09
N GLN A 131 -13.14 9.33 3.98
CA GLN A 131 -13.71 9.50 2.64
C GLN A 131 -14.70 8.38 2.32
N ALA A 132 -14.36 7.12 2.61
CA ALA A 132 -15.26 5.99 2.41
C ALA A 132 -16.55 6.14 3.22
N GLN A 133 -16.47 6.51 4.50
CA GLN A 133 -17.65 6.77 5.33
C GLN A 133 -18.54 7.88 4.76
N THR A 134 -17.96 8.98 4.31
CA THR A 134 -18.69 10.10 3.72
C THR A 134 -19.40 9.69 2.43
N LEU A 135 -18.69 8.97 1.53
CA LEU A 135 -19.25 8.49 0.27
C LEU A 135 -20.39 7.49 0.51
N GLN A 136 -20.21 6.57 1.46
CA GLN A 136 -21.25 5.60 1.84
C GLN A 136 -22.50 6.30 2.38
N ALA A 137 -22.35 7.22 3.31
CA ALA A 137 -23.46 7.98 3.88
C ALA A 137 -24.20 8.78 2.79
N SER A 138 -23.48 9.43 1.88
CA SER A 138 -24.06 10.19 0.77
C SER A 138 -24.80 9.28 -0.21
N ALA A 139 -24.20 8.14 -0.58
CA ALA A 139 -24.83 7.17 -1.46
C ALA A 139 -26.13 6.61 -0.84
N THR A 140 -26.09 6.19 0.42
CA THR A 140 -27.26 5.68 1.15
C THR A 140 -28.36 6.73 1.25
N SER A 141 -28.01 7.99 1.55
CA SER A 141 -29.00 9.08 1.60
C SER A 141 -29.69 9.31 0.27
N LEU A 142 -28.91 9.37 -0.82
CA LEU A 142 -29.45 9.57 -2.17
C LEU A 142 -30.25 8.35 -2.65
N GLU A 143 -29.81 7.14 -2.34
CA GLU A 143 -30.53 5.91 -2.65
C GLU A 143 -31.90 5.88 -1.97
N ASN A 144 -31.98 6.21 -0.69
CA ASN A 144 -33.24 6.29 0.06
C ASN A 144 -34.20 7.32 -0.55
N LEU A 145 -33.68 8.45 -1.03
CA LEU A 145 -34.48 9.46 -1.73
C LEU A 145 -35.03 8.94 -3.05
N LEU A 146 -34.25 8.19 -3.81
CA LEU A 146 -34.63 7.66 -5.11
C LEU A 146 -35.55 6.42 -5.03
N GLN A 147 -35.37 5.58 -4.02
CA GLN A 147 -36.21 4.37 -3.83
C GLN A 147 -37.63 4.68 -3.37
N ASN A 148 -37.82 5.75 -2.63
CA ASN A 148 -39.16 6.11 -2.07
C ASN A 148 -40.13 6.71 -3.09
N GLN A 149 -39.74 6.82 -4.36
CA GLN A 149 -40.59 7.47 -5.36
C GLN A 149 -40.70 6.64 -6.64
N ASN A 150 -41.91 6.17 -6.92
CA ASN A 150 -42.32 5.84 -8.29
C ASN A 150 -42.41 7.15 -9.11
N THR A 151 -41.31 7.92 -9.10
CA THR A 151 -41.25 9.31 -9.60
C THR A 151 -41.72 9.38 -11.05
N ILE A 152 -41.21 8.47 -11.87
CA ILE A 152 -41.58 8.46 -13.31
C ILE A 152 -43.05 8.16 -13.50
N ASP A 153 -43.63 7.19 -12.76
CA ASP A 153 -45.06 6.85 -12.85
C ASP A 153 -45.94 7.99 -12.33
N LEU A 154 -45.53 8.68 -11.29
CA LEU A 154 -46.22 9.85 -10.75
C LEU A 154 -46.16 11.04 -11.74
N LEU A 155 -45.01 11.27 -12.35
CA LEU A 155 -44.87 12.30 -13.38
C LEU A 155 -45.71 12.02 -14.61
N ASN A 156 -45.78 10.75 -15.06
CA ASN A 156 -46.67 10.34 -16.16
C ASN A 156 -48.15 10.62 -15.82
N LYS A 157 -48.59 10.22 -14.62
CA LYS A 157 -49.97 10.49 -14.17
C LYS A 157 -50.31 11.96 -14.05
N ALA A 158 -49.36 12.76 -13.58
CA ALA A 158 -49.53 14.21 -13.46
C ALA A 158 -49.61 14.89 -14.82
N LEU A 159 -48.80 14.44 -15.79
CA LEU A 159 -48.86 14.92 -17.17
C LEU A 159 -50.21 14.55 -17.83
N ASP A 160 -50.62 13.28 -17.71
CA ASP A 160 -51.91 12.79 -18.27
C ASP A 160 -53.11 13.52 -17.66
N ALA A 161 -53.01 13.87 -16.37
CA ALA A 161 -54.03 14.66 -15.69
C ALA A 161 -53.96 16.17 -15.97
N GLY A 162 -53.00 16.63 -16.80
CA GLY A 162 -52.80 18.05 -17.10
C GLY A 162 -52.33 18.91 -15.91
N GLN A 163 -51.77 18.26 -14.86
CA GLN A 163 -51.30 18.93 -13.65
C GLN A 163 -49.89 19.57 -13.82
N ILE A 164 -49.12 19.06 -14.76
CA ILE A 164 -47.80 19.58 -15.13
C ILE A 164 -47.73 19.76 -16.65
N SER A 165 -46.91 20.68 -17.08
CA SER A 165 -46.64 20.89 -18.51
C SER A 165 -45.62 19.86 -19.03
N VAL A 166 -45.59 19.69 -20.33
CA VAL A 166 -44.60 18.82 -21.00
C VAL A 166 -43.16 19.26 -20.68
N ILE A 167 -42.90 20.55 -20.54
CA ILE A 167 -41.59 21.10 -20.22
C ILE A 167 -41.21 20.71 -18.78
N GLU A 168 -42.11 20.88 -17.82
CA GLU A 168 -41.89 20.48 -16.42
C GLU A 168 -41.66 18.99 -16.33
N TYR A 169 -42.44 18.17 -17.04
CA TYR A 169 -42.23 16.73 -17.09
C TYR A 169 -40.80 16.37 -17.52
N PHE A 170 -40.34 16.90 -18.65
CA PHE A 170 -38.97 16.60 -19.13
C PHE A 170 -37.88 17.13 -18.20
N THR A 171 -38.12 18.25 -17.55
CA THR A 171 -37.18 18.80 -16.56
C THR A 171 -37.03 17.86 -15.36
N GLU A 172 -38.14 17.38 -14.81
CA GLU A 172 -38.17 16.48 -13.67
C GLU A 172 -37.58 15.09 -14.01
N VAL A 173 -37.93 14.56 -15.19
CA VAL A 173 -37.36 13.29 -15.69
C VAL A 173 -35.83 13.42 -15.85
N ASN A 174 -35.35 14.53 -16.41
CA ASN A 174 -33.91 14.76 -16.55
C ASN A 174 -33.23 14.85 -15.18
N THR A 175 -33.82 15.57 -14.23
CA THR A 175 -33.34 15.67 -12.84
C THR A 175 -33.27 14.31 -12.17
N PHE A 176 -34.29 13.47 -12.38
CA PHE A 176 -34.28 12.10 -11.86
C PHE A 176 -33.10 11.27 -12.40
N TYR A 177 -32.85 11.33 -13.71
CA TYR A 177 -31.74 10.60 -14.30
C TYR A 177 -30.37 11.15 -13.88
N GLN A 178 -30.22 12.45 -13.72
CA GLN A 178 -29.00 13.08 -13.20
C GLN A 178 -28.72 12.64 -11.76
N ASN A 179 -29.75 12.55 -10.91
CA ASN A 179 -29.61 12.06 -9.55
C ASN A 179 -29.20 10.57 -9.53
N ARG A 180 -29.74 9.76 -10.44
CA ARG A 180 -29.37 8.35 -10.58
C ARG A 180 -27.91 8.19 -11.05
N GLU A 181 -27.46 9.00 -11.98
CA GLU A 181 -26.06 9.03 -12.43
C GLU A 181 -25.13 9.43 -11.28
N THR A 182 -25.52 10.45 -10.49
CA THR A 182 -24.79 10.87 -9.29
C THR A 182 -24.68 9.72 -8.28
N LEU A 183 -25.74 8.95 -8.05
CA LEU A 183 -25.70 7.79 -7.17
C LEU A 183 -24.70 6.74 -7.66
N LEU A 184 -24.72 6.42 -8.95
CA LEU A 184 -23.78 5.46 -9.54
C LEU A 184 -22.32 5.95 -9.41
N GLN A 185 -22.09 7.25 -9.55
CA GLN A 185 -20.77 7.84 -9.36
C GLN A 185 -20.33 7.73 -7.89
N LEU A 186 -21.18 8.05 -6.92
CA LEU A 186 -20.88 7.89 -5.49
C LEU A 186 -20.56 6.45 -5.12
N GLN A 187 -21.32 5.49 -5.62
CA GLN A 187 -21.08 4.06 -5.41
C GLN A 187 -19.74 3.62 -6.02
N LYS A 188 -19.43 4.07 -7.25
CA LYS A 188 -18.15 3.79 -7.90
C LYS A 188 -16.98 4.37 -7.08
N ASP A 189 -17.10 5.61 -6.62
CA ASP A 189 -16.05 6.28 -5.87
C ASP A 189 -15.83 5.63 -4.50
N TYR A 190 -16.92 5.23 -3.82
CA TYR A 190 -16.85 4.44 -2.59
C TYR A 190 -16.08 3.14 -2.80
N ARG A 191 -16.40 2.36 -3.83
CA ARG A 191 -15.71 1.10 -4.13
C ARG A 191 -14.25 1.32 -4.50
N THR A 192 -13.93 2.40 -5.20
CA THR A 192 -12.55 2.75 -5.53
C THR A 192 -11.74 3.04 -4.27
N VAL A 193 -12.30 3.82 -3.34
CA VAL A 193 -11.65 4.13 -2.06
C VAL A 193 -11.51 2.89 -1.18
N THR A 194 -12.55 2.07 -1.11
CA THR A 194 -12.53 0.81 -0.36
C THR A 194 -11.45 -0.15 -0.91
N ALA A 195 -11.35 -0.29 -2.23
CA ALA A 195 -10.30 -1.08 -2.85
C ALA A 195 -8.87 -0.55 -2.52
N GLN A 196 -8.70 0.76 -2.36
CA GLN A 196 -7.43 1.34 -1.91
C GLN A 196 -7.13 1.03 -0.43
N ILE A 197 -8.14 0.97 0.42
CA ILE A 197 -7.99 0.59 1.82
C ILE A 197 -7.52 -0.86 1.94
N PHE A 198 -8.15 -1.77 1.20
CA PHE A 198 -7.88 -3.22 1.25
C PHE A 198 -6.83 -3.71 0.24
N ARG A 199 -6.09 -2.82 -0.39
CA ARG A 199 -5.12 -3.14 -1.46
C ARG A 199 -4.03 -4.16 -1.08
N TYR A 200 -3.81 -4.40 0.20
CA TYR A 200 -2.81 -5.35 0.70
C TYR A 200 -3.42 -6.66 1.20
N GLU A 201 -4.75 -6.81 1.15
CA GLU A 201 -5.45 -8.05 1.51
C GLU A 201 -5.71 -8.96 0.29
N LEU A 202 -5.29 -8.54 -0.91
CA LEU A 202 -5.51 -9.23 -2.18
C LEU A 202 -4.43 -10.25 -2.49
#